data_769fff321b5192eaa4eaeba071544352
#
_entry.id   769fff321b5192eaa4eaeba071544352
#
_cell.length_a   1.000
_cell.length_b   1.000
_cell.length_c   1.000
_cell.angle_alpha   90.00
_cell.angle_beta   90.00
_cell.angle_gamma   90.00
#
_symmetry.space_group_name_H-M   'P 1'
#
loop_
_entity.id
_entity.type
_entity.pdbx_description
1 polymer ?
#
loop_
_entity_poly.entity_id
_entity_poly.type
_entity_poly.pdbx_seq_one_letter_code
_entity_poly.pdbx_strand_id
1 'polypeptide(L)'
;DHKYVLKANKLNIPAVNEVEVAYNLLKDKNVKIIAITGTNGKTTTTTLIYEMLKKDKFSVHLAGNIGYPLCSILDKVKENDIIVTEISCQQLENMNDFKPNVAVMTNISEAHLEFMKTFEHYKYVKSKLLKNQTNKDVAILNYSDEILKEFSKNIKSKVKWYSSKEKLNGSYILNNNIYYYDELIISLKDIKLRGIHNYENIMASIMAVKEFNCSNDSIKEVLENFYGVEHRLEFVKEVNNVKYYNDTEATNIKCTQIALSSFNEPTILILGGYERGQDFNLLLPFTNNVKTIIAIGQTKDRVEDFAIKNNITCYKFETLKESFAKIKEIIKPGDVVLLSPASASWDQYNRCA
;
A
#
# COMPACT_ATOMS: atom_id res chain seq x y z
N ASP A 1 -13.94 -0.23 21.90
CA ASP A 1 -15.04 0.28 22.77
C ASP A 1 -14.53 1.29 23.81
N HIS A 2 -14.02 2.44 23.32
CA HIS A 2 -13.52 3.47 24.22
C HIS A 2 -14.67 4.11 25.01
N LYS A 3 -14.49 4.34 26.32
CA LYS A 3 -15.53 4.83 27.24
C LYS A 3 -16.25 6.10 26.76
N TYR A 4 -15.56 7.02 26.08
CA TYR A 4 -16.16 8.24 25.56
C TYR A 4 -17.04 7.98 24.34
N VAL A 5 -16.69 7.03 23.48
CA VAL A 5 -17.53 6.61 22.33
C VAL A 5 -18.81 5.96 22.85
N LEU A 6 -18.70 5.08 23.85
CA LEU A 6 -19.88 4.46 24.49
C LEU A 6 -20.79 5.51 25.15
N LYS A 7 -20.21 6.54 25.78
CA LYS A 7 -20.97 7.65 26.36
C LYS A 7 -21.65 8.50 25.29
N ALA A 8 -20.94 8.83 24.22
CA ALA A 8 -21.48 9.57 23.08
C ALA A 8 -22.69 8.83 22.46
N ASN A 9 -22.54 7.53 22.22
CA ASN A 9 -23.62 6.69 21.68
C ASN A 9 -24.86 6.69 22.59
N LYS A 10 -24.66 6.59 23.92
CA LYS A 10 -25.78 6.67 24.90
C LYS A 10 -26.48 8.02 24.90
N LEU A 11 -25.79 9.08 24.52
CA LEU A 11 -26.31 10.45 24.45
C LEU A 11 -26.75 10.85 23.04
N ASN A 12 -26.75 9.91 22.09
CA ASN A 12 -27.02 10.15 20.65
C ASN A 12 -26.13 11.25 20.03
N ILE A 13 -24.90 11.39 20.53
CA ILE A 13 -23.89 12.30 19.97
C ILE A 13 -23.12 11.51 18.91
N PRO A 14 -23.08 11.98 17.63
CA PRO A 14 -22.33 11.32 16.59
C PRO A 14 -20.83 11.23 16.92
N ALA A 15 -20.26 10.02 16.86
CA ALA A 15 -18.84 9.80 16.95
C ALA A 15 -18.27 9.71 15.52
N VAL A 16 -17.54 10.72 15.08
CA VAL A 16 -16.95 10.80 13.74
C VAL A 16 -15.43 10.89 13.85
N ASN A 17 -14.74 10.48 12.78
CA ASN A 17 -13.28 10.64 12.73
C ASN A 17 -12.87 12.01 12.16
N GLU A 18 -11.57 12.31 12.20
CA GLU A 18 -11.02 13.59 11.76
C GLU A 18 -11.21 13.83 10.25
N VAL A 19 -11.22 12.78 9.43
CA VAL A 19 -11.43 12.88 7.98
C VAL A 19 -12.84 13.36 7.66
N GLU A 20 -13.84 12.87 8.39
CA GLU A 20 -15.23 13.31 8.26
C GLU A 20 -15.40 14.78 8.67
N VAL A 21 -14.73 15.20 9.75
CA VAL A 21 -14.72 16.61 10.20
C VAL A 21 -14.09 17.49 9.12
N ALA A 22 -12.91 17.11 8.61
CA ALA A 22 -12.22 17.84 7.57
C ALA A 22 -13.05 17.94 6.30
N TYR A 23 -13.68 16.84 5.86
CA TYR A 23 -14.56 16.82 4.70
C TYR A 23 -15.73 17.81 4.85
N ASN A 24 -16.40 17.81 6.00
CA ASN A 24 -17.52 18.70 6.25
C ASN A 24 -17.12 20.19 6.24
N LEU A 25 -15.88 20.52 6.61
CA LEU A 25 -15.32 21.87 6.52
C LEU A 25 -14.87 22.27 5.09
N LEU A 26 -14.62 21.27 4.25
CA LEU A 26 -14.13 21.47 2.87
C LEU A 26 -15.23 21.34 1.80
N LYS A 27 -16.37 20.69 2.11
CA LYS A 27 -17.39 20.32 1.10
C LYS A 27 -17.97 21.48 0.32
N ASP A 28 -18.00 22.69 0.90
CA ASP A 28 -18.49 23.92 0.29
C ASP A 28 -17.38 24.69 -0.43
N LYS A 29 -16.12 24.27 -0.31
CA LYS A 29 -15.00 24.75 -1.10
C LYS A 29 -14.92 23.96 -2.40
N ASN A 30 -14.56 24.59 -3.51
CA ASN A 30 -14.33 23.91 -4.78
C ASN A 30 -13.00 23.15 -4.77
N VAL A 31 -12.88 22.15 -3.88
CA VAL A 31 -11.69 21.29 -3.72
C VAL A 31 -12.00 19.92 -4.30
N LYS A 32 -11.03 19.29 -4.94
CA LYS A 32 -11.15 17.92 -5.46
C LYS A 32 -10.48 16.93 -4.52
N ILE A 33 -11.15 15.83 -4.20
CA ILE A 33 -10.64 14.80 -3.31
C ILE A 33 -10.47 13.50 -4.10
N ILE A 34 -9.23 12.98 -4.10
CA ILE A 34 -8.88 11.63 -4.53
C ILE A 34 -8.66 10.82 -3.25
N ALA A 35 -9.51 9.82 -3.00
CA ALA A 35 -9.40 8.99 -1.81
C ALA A 35 -9.03 7.55 -2.17
N ILE A 36 -8.02 7.02 -1.51
CA ILE A 36 -7.46 5.70 -1.79
C ILE A 36 -7.67 4.78 -0.61
N THR A 37 -8.25 3.61 -0.85
CA THR A 37 -8.35 2.53 0.13
C THR A 37 -8.06 1.17 -0.50
N GLY A 38 -8.04 0.14 0.32
CA GLY A 38 -7.76 -1.24 -0.07
C GLY A 38 -7.10 -2.00 1.07
N THR A 39 -6.86 -3.28 0.90
CA THR A 39 -6.10 -4.04 1.88
C THR A 39 -4.62 -3.71 1.76
N ASN A 40 -4.03 -3.86 0.58
CA ASN A 40 -2.63 -3.58 0.27
C ASN A 40 -2.51 -2.52 -0.84
N GLY A 41 -1.34 -1.89 -0.96
CA GLY A 41 -1.03 -0.95 -2.04
C GLY A 41 -1.53 0.48 -1.85
N LYS A 42 -2.29 0.78 -0.80
CA LYS A 42 -2.81 2.13 -0.52
C LYS A 42 -1.74 3.21 -0.56
N THR A 43 -0.72 3.07 0.29
CA THR A 43 0.36 4.06 0.46
C THR A 43 1.11 4.30 -0.84
N THR A 44 1.49 3.23 -1.54
CA THR A 44 2.17 3.33 -2.84
C THR A 44 1.31 4.06 -3.87
N THR A 45 0.03 3.69 -3.99
CA THR A 45 -0.91 4.33 -4.92
C THR A 45 -1.12 5.81 -4.57
N THR A 46 -1.31 6.12 -3.28
CA THR A 46 -1.51 7.50 -2.80
C THR A 46 -0.29 8.37 -3.09
N THR A 47 0.91 7.86 -2.81
CA THR A 47 2.17 8.58 -3.05
C THR A 47 2.41 8.78 -4.55
N LEU A 48 2.18 7.76 -5.39
CA LEU A 48 2.32 7.88 -6.84
C LEU A 48 1.38 8.93 -7.42
N ILE A 49 0.10 8.95 -7.01
CA ILE A 49 -0.87 9.96 -7.45
C ILE A 49 -0.39 11.36 -7.06
N TYR A 50 0.05 11.53 -5.80
CA TYR A 50 0.55 12.80 -5.31
C TYR A 50 1.78 13.28 -6.11
N GLU A 51 2.79 12.42 -6.30
CA GLU A 51 4.01 12.78 -7.01
C GLU A 51 3.75 13.08 -8.50
N MET A 52 2.87 12.34 -9.18
CA MET A 52 2.49 12.61 -10.57
C MET A 52 1.79 13.97 -10.73
N LEU A 53 0.80 14.28 -9.86
CA LEU A 53 0.10 15.56 -9.90
C LEU A 53 1.04 16.72 -9.55
N LYS A 54 1.89 16.55 -8.54
CA LYS A 54 2.89 17.54 -8.13
C LYS A 54 3.90 17.80 -9.26
N LYS A 55 4.36 16.74 -9.94
CA LYS A 55 5.26 16.85 -11.09
C LYS A 55 4.64 17.63 -12.24
N ASP A 56 3.36 17.43 -12.47
CA ASP A 56 2.57 18.14 -13.48
C ASP A 56 2.09 19.53 -13.01
N LYS A 57 2.64 20.01 -11.88
CA LYS A 57 2.44 21.36 -11.31
C LYS A 57 1.02 21.66 -10.81
N PHE A 58 0.22 20.66 -10.50
CA PHE A 58 -1.04 20.86 -9.77
C PHE A 58 -0.79 21.33 -8.34
N SER A 59 -1.69 22.17 -7.82
CA SER A 59 -1.73 22.46 -6.38
C SER A 59 -2.35 21.26 -5.66
N VAL A 60 -1.50 20.44 -5.07
CA VAL A 60 -1.89 19.14 -4.49
C VAL A 60 -1.37 18.96 -3.06
N HIS A 61 -2.22 18.42 -2.20
CA HIS A 61 -1.93 18.11 -0.81
C HIS A 61 -2.03 16.62 -0.55
N LEU A 62 -1.09 16.08 0.24
CA LEU A 62 -1.06 14.69 0.69
C LEU A 62 -1.46 14.65 2.17
N ALA A 63 -2.49 13.88 2.52
CA ALA A 63 -2.97 13.78 3.90
C ALA A 63 -3.75 12.46 4.15
N GLY A 64 -4.14 12.22 5.39
CA GLY A 64 -4.98 11.09 5.81
C GLY A 64 -4.23 10.07 6.66
N ASN A 65 -4.35 8.79 6.32
CA ASN A 65 -3.67 7.70 7.07
C ASN A 65 -2.14 7.72 6.89
N ILE A 66 -1.64 8.47 5.93
CA ILE A 66 -0.22 8.76 5.69
C ILE A 66 0.01 10.27 5.64
N GLY A 67 1.24 10.68 5.96
CA GLY A 67 1.58 12.10 6.02
C GLY A 67 0.92 12.80 7.20
N TYR A 68 0.18 13.87 6.90
CA TYR A 68 -0.49 14.67 7.92
C TYR A 68 -1.98 14.30 8.03
N PRO A 69 -2.59 14.37 9.25
CA PRO A 69 -4.04 14.29 9.39
C PRO A 69 -4.74 15.32 8.49
N LEU A 70 -5.88 14.95 7.89
CA LEU A 70 -6.56 15.83 6.93
C LEU A 70 -6.97 17.15 7.55
N CYS A 71 -7.38 17.14 8.83
CA CYS A 71 -7.71 18.36 9.57
C CYS A 71 -6.52 19.33 9.73
N SER A 72 -5.28 18.84 9.74
CA SER A 72 -4.09 19.68 9.96
C SER A 72 -3.64 20.48 8.74
N ILE A 73 -4.25 20.25 7.58
CA ILE A 73 -3.91 20.98 6.34
C ILE A 73 -5.01 21.96 5.90
N LEU A 74 -6.12 22.07 6.62
CA LEU A 74 -7.31 22.85 6.24
C LEU A 74 -7.03 24.33 5.97
N ASP A 75 -6.12 24.93 6.71
CA ASP A 75 -5.66 26.31 6.58
C ASP A 75 -4.80 26.55 5.33
N LYS A 76 -4.18 25.49 4.80
CA LYS A 76 -3.32 25.51 3.62
C LYS A 76 -4.11 25.28 2.32
N VAL A 77 -5.25 24.60 2.42
CA VAL A 77 -6.06 24.20 1.26
C VAL A 77 -6.82 25.39 0.70
N LYS A 78 -6.61 25.65 -0.58
CA LYS A 78 -7.26 26.73 -1.35
C LYS A 78 -8.31 26.17 -2.31
N GLU A 79 -9.11 27.05 -2.86
CA GLU A 79 -10.04 26.71 -3.92
C GLU A 79 -9.32 26.14 -5.15
N ASN A 80 -9.87 25.08 -5.76
CA ASN A 80 -9.33 24.32 -6.88
C ASN A 80 -8.10 23.44 -6.55
N ASP A 81 -7.68 23.37 -5.30
CA ASP A 81 -6.65 22.41 -4.89
C ASP A 81 -7.15 20.96 -4.98
N ILE A 82 -6.20 20.05 -5.12
CA ILE A 82 -6.47 18.61 -5.10
C ILE A 82 -5.95 18.05 -3.79
N ILE A 83 -6.76 17.26 -3.10
CA ILE A 83 -6.35 16.50 -1.91
C ILE A 83 -6.26 15.03 -2.30
N VAL A 84 -5.09 14.43 -2.11
CA VAL A 84 -4.86 13.00 -2.25
C VAL A 84 -4.80 12.42 -0.85
N THR A 85 -5.72 11.52 -0.52
CA THR A 85 -5.86 11.02 0.85
C THR A 85 -5.92 9.49 0.91
N GLU A 86 -5.06 8.91 1.72
CA GLU A 86 -5.14 7.50 2.10
C GLU A 86 -6.18 7.32 3.21
N ILE A 87 -7.11 6.37 3.03
CA ILE A 87 -8.16 6.09 4.02
C ILE A 87 -8.08 4.64 4.50
N SER A 88 -7.87 4.47 5.80
CA SER A 88 -7.87 3.15 6.47
C SER A 88 -9.30 2.64 6.71
N CYS A 89 -9.44 1.34 7.04
CA CYS A 89 -10.74 0.79 7.43
C CYS A 89 -11.25 1.40 8.75
N GLN A 90 -10.36 1.69 9.70
CA GLN A 90 -10.73 2.31 10.97
C GLN A 90 -11.31 3.72 10.77
N GLN A 91 -10.77 4.48 9.80
CA GLN A 91 -11.33 5.78 9.44
C GLN A 91 -12.69 5.63 8.74
N LEU A 92 -12.83 4.67 7.81
CA LEU A 92 -14.10 4.43 7.10
C LEU A 92 -15.24 3.98 8.03
N GLU A 93 -14.93 3.30 9.13
CA GLU A 93 -15.94 2.81 10.10
C GLU A 93 -16.92 3.91 10.52
N ASN A 94 -16.41 5.09 10.85
CA ASN A 94 -17.15 6.23 11.37
C ASN A 94 -17.30 7.37 10.34
N MET A 95 -17.30 7.04 9.04
CA MET A 95 -17.63 7.98 7.97
C MET A 95 -19.08 7.85 7.55
N ASN A 96 -19.77 9.00 7.41
CA ASN A 96 -21.19 9.08 7.03
C ASN A 96 -21.39 9.86 5.73
N ASP A 97 -20.87 11.08 5.63
CA ASP A 97 -21.09 12.03 4.54
C ASP A 97 -19.91 12.10 3.56
N PHE A 98 -18.75 11.57 3.94
CA PHE A 98 -17.54 11.63 3.13
C PHE A 98 -17.80 11.15 1.69
N LYS A 99 -17.44 12.00 0.73
CA LYS A 99 -17.64 11.76 -0.70
C LYS A 99 -16.43 12.22 -1.49
N PRO A 100 -15.55 11.33 -1.95
CA PRO A 100 -14.46 11.70 -2.83
C PRO A 100 -14.96 11.89 -4.28
N ASN A 101 -14.32 12.79 -5.03
CA ASN A 101 -14.56 12.94 -6.47
C ASN A 101 -14.01 11.75 -7.25
N VAL A 102 -12.86 11.23 -6.82
CA VAL A 102 -12.25 10.01 -7.34
C VAL A 102 -11.97 9.06 -6.16
N ALA A 103 -12.58 7.90 -6.18
CA ALA A 103 -12.30 6.81 -5.24
C ALA A 103 -11.44 5.76 -5.92
N VAL A 104 -10.34 5.35 -5.29
CA VAL A 104 -9.47 4.26 -5.75
C VAL A 104 -9.52 3.13 -4.76
N MET A 105 -9.87 1.93 -5.22
CA MET A 105 -9.80 0.72 -4.41
C MET A 105 -8.83 -0.28 -5.04
N THR A 106 -7.75 -0.57 -4.33
CA THR A 106 -6.66 -1.40 -4.87
C THR A 106 -6.99 -2.89 -4.87
N ASN A 107 -7.42 -3.42 -3.74
CA ASN A 107 -7.80 -4.82 -3.55
C ASN A 107 -8.51 -5.01 -2.20
N ILE A 108 -9.26 -6.11 -2.05
CA ILE A 108 -9.89 -6.51 -0.80
C ILE A 108 -9.52 -7.95 -0.47
N SER A 109 -8.87 -8.16 0.66
CA SER A 109 -8.57 -9.48 1.22
C SER A 109 -8.65 -9.44 2.75
N GLU A 110 -8.68 -10.58 3.40
CA GLU A 110 -8.77 -10.64 4.86
C GLU A 110 -7.63 -9.89 5.54
N ALA A 111 -8.00 -8.94 6.39
CA ALA A 111 -7.10 -8.17 7.22
C ALA A 111 -7.85 -7.51 8.38
N HIS A 112 -7.14 -7.17 9.47
CA HIS A 112 -7.67 -6.43 10.62
C HIS A 112 -8.89 -7.09 11.29
N LEU A 113 -9.00 -8.45 11.26
CA LEU A 113 -10.14 -9.15 11.83
C LEU A 113 -10.21 -9.01 13.36
N GLU A 114 -9.09 -8.72 14.02
CA GLU A 114 -9.04 -8.37 15.44
C GLU A 114 -9.90 -7.13 15.79
N PHE A 115 -10.06 -6.20 14.85
CA PHE A 115 -10.90 -5.00 14.98
C PHE A 115 -12.25 -5.15 14.29
N MET A 116 -12.25 -5.64 13.06
CA MET A 116 -13.44 -5.74 12.20
C MET A 116 -14.29 -6.97 12.52
N LYS A 117 -13.80 -7.90 13.35
CA LYS A 117 -14.45 -9.14 13.81
C LYS A 117 -14.72 -10.14 12.70
N THR A 118 -15.29 -9.72 11.56
CA THR A 118 -15.58 -10.57 10.41
C THR A 118 -15.11 -9.95 9.11
N PHE A 119 -14.82 -10.81 8.12
CA PHE A 119 -14.45 -10.35 6.79
C PHE A 119 -15.61 -9.64 6.08
N GLU A 120 -16.85 -10.07 6.32
CA GLU A 120 -18.04 -9.40 5.77
C GLU A 120 -18.18 -7.97 6.28
N HIS A 121 -17.93 -7.74 7.57
CA HIS A 121 -17.93 -6.38 8.13
C HIS A 121 -16.78 -5.55 7.55
N TYR A 122 -15.58 -6.13 7.39
CA TYR A 122 -14.46 -5.45 6.74
C TYR A 122 -14.79 -5.01 5.30
N LYS A 123 -15.40 -5.90 4.49
CA LYS A 123 -15.87 -5.56 3.13
C LYS A 123 -16.88 -4.42 3.15
N TYR A 124 -17.90 -4.52 4.03
CA TYR A 124 -18.89 -3.47 4.20
C TYR A 124 -18.26 -2.11 4.55
N VAL A 125 -17.35 -2.09 5.52
CA VAL A 125 -16.66 -0.85 5.90
C VAL A 125 -15.88 -0.27 4.73
N LYS A 126 -15.14 -1.09 4.00
CA LYS A 126 -14.39 -0.64 2.82
C LYS A 126 -15.30 -0.07 1.72
N SER A 127 -16.45 -0.67 1.47
CA SER A 127 -17.40 -0.19 0.47
C SER A 127 -17.98 1.19 0.77
N LYS A 128 -17.93 1.65 2.03
CA LYS A 128 -18.38 3.00 2.44
C LYS A 128 -17.67 4.12 1.69
N LEU A 129 -16.44 3.90 1.18
CA LEU A 129 -15.73 4.88 0.35
C LEU A 129 -16.53 5.27 -0.91
N LEU A 130 -17.34 4.34 -1.43
CA LEU A 130 -18.13 4.51 -2.66
C LEU A 130 -19.57 4.97 -2.39
N LYS A 131 -20.03 4.87 -1.13
CA LYS A 131 -21.44 4.99 -0.75
C LYS A 131 -22.10 6.30 -1.18
N ASN A 132 -21.42 7.42 -0.98
CA ASN A 132 -21.96 8.75 -1.21
C ASN A 132 -21.62 9.31 -2.61
N GLN A 133 -20.85 8.58 -3.41
CA GLN A 133 -20.55 8.98 -4.78
C GLN A 133 -21.80 9.01 -5.65
N THR A 134 -21.76 9.88 -6.65
CA THR A 134 -22.84 10.09 -7.62
C THR A 134 -22.34 9.79 -9.04
N ASN A 135 -23.17 9.92 -10.05
CA ASN A 135 -22.79 9.78 -11.46
C ASN A 135 -21.81 10.87 -11.98
N LYS A 136 -21.49 11.87 -11.15
CA LYS A 136 -20.46 12.87 -11.45
C LYS A 136 -19.07 12.44 -10.94
N ASP A 137 -19.01 11.45 -10.07
CA ASP A 137 -17.82 10.96 -9.40
C ASP A 137 -17.31 9.69 -10.10
N VAL A 138 -16.04 9.30 -9.82
CA VAL A 138 -15.37 8.16 -10.46
C VAL A 138 -14.92 7.17 -9.41
N ALA A 139 -15.15 5.88 -9.66
CA ALA A 139 -14.60 4.76 -8.91
C ALA A 139 -13.60 3.99 -9.77
N ILE A 140 -12.34 3.92 -9.35
CA ILE A 140 -11.26 3.18 -10.02
C ILE A 140 -11.03 1.88 -9.26
N LEU A 141 -11.27 0.76 -9.93
CA LEU A 141 -11.34 -0.56 -9.32
C LEU A 141 -10.44 -1.55 -10.07
N ASN A 142 -9.86 -2.50 -9.32
CA ASN A 142 -9.10 -3.60 -9.90
C ASN A 142 -10.06 -4.66 -10.47
N TYR A 143 -10.01 -4.88 -11.78
CA TYR A 143 -10.85 -5.86 -12.46
C TYR A 143 -10.48 -7.31 -12.11
N SER A 144 -9.27 -7.55 -11.60
CA SER A 144 -8.82 -8.86 -11.14
C SER A 144 -9.34 -9.25 -9.75
N ASP A 145 -10.06 -8.35 -9.05
CA ASP A 145 -10.60 -8.55 -7.71
C ASP A 145 -12.12 -8.75 -7.79
N GLU A 146 -12.60 -9.96 -7.48
CA GLU A 146 -14.01 -10.32 -7.58
C GLU A 146 -14.90 -9.54 -6.60
N ILE A 147 -14.37 -9.16 -5.43
CA ILE A 147 -15.11 -8.35 -4.44
C ILE A 147 -15.34 -6.94 -5.00
N LEU A 148 -14.33 -6.36 -5.67
CA LEU A 148 -14.50 -5.05 -6.29
C LEU A 148 -15.45 -5.10 -7.50
N LYS A 149 -15.51 -6.21 -8.24
CA LYS A 149 -16.54 -6.42 -9.26
C LYS A 149 -17.95 -6.50 -8.63
N GLU A 150 -18.07 -7.13 -7.47
CA GLU A 150 -19.33 -7.15 -6.74
C GLU A 150 -19.76 -5.75 -6.30
N PHE A 151 -18.84 -4.97 -5.73
CA PHE A 151 -19.11 -3.59 -5.31
C PHE A 151 -19.59 -2.72 -6.48
N SER A 152 -19.01 -2.90 -7.67
CA SER A 152 -19.33 -2.11 -8.86
C SER A 152 -20.80 -2.22 -9.30
N LYS A 153 -21.49 -3.30 -8.95
CA LYS A 153 -22.90 -3.53 -9.34
C LYS A 153 -23.88 -2.60 -8.64
N ASN A 154 -23.50 -2.05 -7.48
CA ASN A 154 -24.41 -1.33 -6.58
C ASN A 154 -23.98 0.14 -6.33
N ILE A 155 -23.05 0.68 -7.11
CA ILE A 155 -22.59 2.06 -6.96
C ILE A 155 -23.12 2.98 -8.05
N LYS A 156 -23.19 4.28 -7.77
CA LYS A 156 -23.71 5.30 -8.69
C LYS A 156 -22.63 5.97 -9.51
N SER A 157 -21.38 5.90 -9.06
CA SER A 157 -20.24 6.51 -9.73
C SER A 157 -19.90 5.81 -11.05
N LYS A 158 -19.20 6.54 -11.92
CA LYS A 158 -18.64 5.97 -13.15
C LYS A 158 -17.51 5.03 -12.78
N VAL A 159 -17.66 3.75 -13.09
CA VAL A 159 -16.63 2.74 -12.83
C VAL A 159 -15.58 2.77 -13.94
N LYS A 160 -14.32 2.86 -13.55
CA LYS A 160 -13.14 2.71 -14.43
C LYS A 160 -12.29 1.56 -13.91
N TRP A 161 -11.86 0.72 -14.84
CA TRP A 161 -11.17 -0.53 -14.52
C TRP A 161 -9.69 -0.49 -14.85
N TYR A 162 -8.89 -1.24 -14.10
CA TYR A 162 -7.54 -1.61 -14.48
C TYR A 162 -7.30 -3.11 -14.23
N SER A 163 -6.39 -3.72 -15.00
CA SER A 163 -6.05 -5.14 -14.87
C SER A 163 -4.61 -5.41 -15.29
N SER A 164 -3.92 -6.22 -14.50
CA SER A 164 -2.62 -6.77 -14.88
C SER A 164 -2.73 -8.09 -15.67
N LYS A 165 -3.93 -8.66 -15.77
CA LYS A 165 -4.16 -10.01 -16.32
C LYS A 165 -4.71 -10.02 -17.74
N GLU A 166 -5.43 -8.98 -18.13
CA GLU A 166 -6.14 -8.94 -19.41
C GLU A 166 -6.29 -7.52 -19.95
N LYS A 167 -6.38 -7.40 -21.29
CA LYS A 167 -6.74 -6.13 -21.94
C LYS A 167 -8.19 -5.81 -21.66
N LEU A 168 -8.46 -4.55 -21.27
CA LEU A 168 -9.81 -4.06 -21.00
C LEU A 168 -9.94 -2.58 -21.40
N ASN A 169 -11.16 -2.04 -21.32
CA ASN A 169 -11.42 -0.62 -21.52
C ASN A 169 -11.03 0.18 -20.26
N GLY A 170 -9.74 0.47 -20.12
CA GLY A 170 -9.14 1.11 -18.95
C GLY A 170 -7.62 1.06 -18.99
N SER A 171 -6.96 0.81 -17.87
CA SER A 171 -5.51 0.62 -17.83
C SER A 171 -5.16 -0.87 -17.72
N TYR A 172 -4.22 -1.34 -18.53
CA TYR A 172 -3.84 -2.75 -18.59
C TYR A 172 -2.39 -2.94 -18.97
N ILE A 173 -1.88 -4.18 -18.77
CA ILE A 173 -0.56 -4.60 -19.22
C ILE A 173 -0.71 -5.43 -20.49
N LEU A 174 0.06 -5.08 -21.53
CA LEU A 174 0.18 -5.86 -22.74
C LEU A 174 1.62 -5.79 -23.27
N ASN A 175 2.22 -6.94 -23.61
CA ASN A 175 3.59 -7.04 -24.16
C ASN A 175 4.63 -6.26 -23.34
N ASN A 176 4.61 -6.43 -22.00
CA ASN A 176 5.49 -5.73 -21.04
C ASN A 176 5.39 -4.21 -21.09
N ASN A 177 4.23 -3.68 -21.43
CA ASN A 177 3.95 -2.24 -21.41
C ASN A 177 2.65 -1.96 -20.68
N ILE A 178 2.56 -0.80 -20.00
CA ILE A 178 1.33 -0.29 -19.42
C ILE A 178 0.64 0.65 -20.41
N TYR A 179 -0.63 0.40 -20.60
CA TYR A 179 -1.52 1.21 -21.44
C TYR A 179 -2.58 1.91 -20.58
N TYR A 180 -2.99 3.10 -21.03
CA TYR A 180 -4.18 3.79 -20.59
C TYR A 180 -5.14 3.84 -21.79
N TYR A 181 -6.19 3.03 -21.76
CA TYR A 181 -7.00 2.69 -22.94
C TYR A 181 -6.08 2.14 -24.07
N ASP A 182 -6.04 2.79 -25.22
CA ASP A 182 -5.15 2.37 -26.32
C ASP A 182 -3.84 3.19 -26.38
N GLU A 183 -3.62 4.09 -25.42
CA GLU A 183 -2.42 4.91 -25.33
C GLU A 183 -1.31 4.20 -24.55
N LEU A 184 -0.14 4.02 -25.17
CA LEU A 184 1.05 3.49 -24.51
C LEU A 184 1.59 4.53 -23.51
N ILE A 185 1.63 4.16 -22.23
CA ILE A 185 2.18 5.05 -21.19
C ILE A 185 3.66 4.75 -20.97
N ILE A 186 4.04 3.54 -20.61
CA ILE A 186 5.43 3.20 -20.24
C ILE A 186 5.72 1.71 -20.41
N SER A 187 6.97 1.37 -20.69
CA SER A 187 7.43 -0.03 -20.65
C SER A 187 7.80 -0.44 -19.22
N LEU A 188 7.47 -1.69 -18.84
CA LEU A 188 7.80 -2.23 -17.50
C LEU A 188 9.30 -2.22 -17.20
N LYS A 189 10.17 -2.31 -18.23
CA LYS A 189 11.63 -2.24 -18.07
C LYS A 189 12.13 -0.89 -17.57
N ASP A 190 11.39 0.19 -17.85
CA ASP A 190 11.74 1.56 -17.49
C ASP A 190 11.25 1.93 -16.09
N ILE A 191 10.36 1.10 -15.51
CA ILE A 191 9.81 1.29 -14.16
C ILE A 191 10.79 0.77 -13.11
N LYS A 192 11.11 1.62 -12.11
CA LYS A 192 12.00 1.23 -11.01
C LYS A 192 11.29 0.37 -9.95
N LEU A 193 10.02 0.63 -9.74
CA LEU A 193 9.20 -0.09 -8.75
C LEU A 193 8.82 -1.48 -9.28
N ARG A 194 9.31 -2.54 -8.63
CA ARG A 194 9.17 -3.92 -9.11
C ARG A 194 7.92 -4.62 -8.58
N GLY A 195 7.49 -5.66 -9.29
CA GLY A 195 6.44 -6.59 -8.89
C GLY A 195 5.07 -6.27 -9.48
N ILE A 196 4.31 -7.32 -9.81
CA ILE A 196 3.00 -7.21 -10.46
C ILE A 196 2.01 -6.37 -9.65
N HIS A 197 2.03 -6.51 -8.32
CA HIS A 197 1.20 -5.72 -7.42
C HIS A 197 1.51 -4.22 -7.50
N ASN A 198 2.78 -3.84 -7.74
CA ASN A 198 3.17 -2.46 -7.94
C ASN A 198 2.74 -1.95 -9.31
N TYR A 199 2.76 -2.78 -10.35
CA TYR A 199 2.20 -2.41 -11.65
C TYR A 199 0.70 -2.17 -11.56
N GLU A 200 -0.04 -2.92 -10.73
CA GLU A 200 -1.45 -2.66 -10.41
C GLU A 200 -1.64 -1.32 -9.70
N ASN A 201 -0.80 -1.01 -8.69
CA ASN A 201 -0.82 0.29 -8.01
C ASN A 201 -0.53 1.45 -8.99
N ILE A 202 0.42 1.27 -9.91
CA ILE A 202 0.76 2.23 -10.97
C ILE A 202 -0.44 2.45 -11.91
N MET A 203 -1.08 1.39 -12.39
CA MET A 203 -2.24 1.50 -13.26
C MET A 203 -3.40 2.22 -12.59
N ALA A 204 -3.68 1.92 -11.31
CA ALA A 204 -4.66 2.64 -10.49
C ALA A 204 -4.32 4.14 -10.39
N SER A 205 -3.03 4.46 -10.19
CA SER A 205 -2.55 5.83 -10.10
C SER A 205 -2.69 6.59 -11.42
N ILE A 206 -2.31 5.97 -12.55
CA ILE A 206 -2.49 6.53 -13.89
C ILE A 206 -3.98 6.85 -14.12
N MET A 207 -4.87 5.90 -13.85
CA MET A 207 -6.31 6.12 -14.00
C MET A 207 -6.81 7.31 -13.18
N ALA A 208 -6.29 7.51 -11.97
CA ALA A 208 -6.70 8.59 -11.07
C ALA A 208 -6.20 9.97 -11.56
N VAL A 209 -4.92 10.09 -11.95
CA VAL A 209 -4.36 11.37 -12.37
C VAL A 209 -4.85 11.80 -13.74
N LYS A 210 -5.23 10.85 -14.61
CA LYS A 210 -5.86 11.12 -15.90
C LYS A 210 -7.26 11.75 -15.79
N GLU A 211 -7.94 11.64 -14.65
CA GLU A 211 -9.18 12.39 -14.37
C GLU A 211 -8.96 13.91 -14.28
N PHE A 212 -7.71 14.31 -14.09
CA PHE A 212 -7.26 15.70 -14.03
C PHE A 212 -6.44 16.11 -15.26
N ASN A 213 -6.40 15.29 -16.30
CA ASN A 213 -5.60 15.50 -17.52
C ASN A 213 -4.09 15.62 -17.26
N CYS A 214 -3.56 14.92 -16.25
CA CYS A 214 -2.13 14.85 -16.00
C CYS A 214 -1.38 14.32 -17.25
N SER A 215 -0.27 14.97 -17.59
CA SER A 215 0.50 14.68 -18.80
C SER A 215 1.22 13.33 -18.73
N ASN A 216 1.39 12.68 -19.88
CA ASN A 216 2.16 11.43 -19.94
C ASN A 216 3.63 11.64 -19.59
N ASP A 217 4.19 12.79 -19.90
CA ASP A 217 5.58 13.10 -19.60
C ASP A 217 5.81 13.14 -18.10
N SER A 218 4.93 13.81 -17.35
CA SER A 218 4.98 13.85 -15.88
C SER A 218 4.78 12.46 -15.27
N ILE A 219 3.85 11.67 -15.79
CA ILE A 219 3.62 10.28 -15.36
C ILE A 219 4.89 9.44 -15.59
N LYS A 220 5.47 9.47 -16.79
CA LYS A 220 6.70 8.71 -17.13
C LYS A 220 7.87 9.11 -16.25
N GLU A 221 8.12 10.40 -16.11
CA GLU A 221 9.26 10.89 -15.33
C GLU A 221 9.17 10.45 -13.87
N VAL A 222 7.95 10.45 -13.28
CA VAL A 222 7.76 9.90 -11.92
C VAL A 222 8.04 8.41 -11.92
N LEU A 223 7.48 7.61 -12.82
CA LEU A 223 7.63 6.15 -12.82
C LEU A 223 9.07 5.69 -13.07
N GLU A 224 9.83 6.42 -13.86
CA GLU A 224 11.25 6.16 -14.13
C GLU A 224 12.16 6.47 -12.94
N ASN A 225 11.70 7.29 -11.99
CA ASN A 225 12.47 7.77 -10.85
C ASN A 225 11.87 7.39 -9.47
N PHE A 226 10.74 6.72 -9.42
CA PHE A 226 10.09 6.32 -8.18
C PHE A 226 10.55 4.93 -7.74
N TYR A 227 11.40 4.87 -6.73
CA TYR A 227 11.99 3.64 -6.19
C TYR A 227 11.15 2.95 -5.12
N GLY A 228 10.00 3.49 -4.78
CA GLY A 228 9.11 2.99 -3.73
C GLY A 228 8.81 4.05 -2.67
N VAL A 229 7.94 3.69 -1.76
CA VAL A 229 7.69 4.50 -0.56
C VAL A 229 8.71 4.10 0.48
N GLU A 230 9.22 5.07 1.24
CA GLU A 230 10.12 4.82 2.36
C GLU A 230 9.60 3.67 3.22
N HIS A 231 10.46 2.73 3.55
CA HIS A 231 10.15 1.52 4.34
C HIS A 231 9.22 0.48 3.69
N ARG A 232 8.85 0.62 2.39
CA ARG A 232 8.03 -0.35 1.65
C ARG A 232 8.70 -0.80 0.36
N LEU A 233 9.39 -1.94 0.39
CA LEU A 233 10.21 -2.44 -0.73
C LEU A 233 11.11 -1.35 -1.31
N GLU A 234 11.54 -0.45 -0.43
CA GLU A 234 12.38 0.69 -0.74
C GLU A 234 13.76 0.22 -1.20
N PHE A 235 14.14 0.58 -2.42
CA PHE A 235 15.52 0.39 -2.86
C PHE A 235 16.43 1.37 -2.11
N VAL A 236 17.28 0.87 -1.22
CA VAL A 236 18.18 1.71 -0.42
C VAL A 236 19.44 2.07 -1.21
N LYS A 237 20.13 1.06 -1.74
CA LYS A 237 21.34 1.23 -2.54
C LYS A 237 21.82 -0.07 -3.16
N GLU A 238 22.79 0.05 -4.07
CA GLU A 238 23.58 -1.06 -4.59
C GLU A 238 25.04 -0.86 -4.20
N VAL A 239 25.69 -1.89 -3.67
CA VAL A 239 27.10 -1.90 -3.29
C VAL A 239 27.73 -3.18 -3.79
N ASN A 240 28.80 -3.10 -4.60
CA ASN A 240 29.49 -4.26 -5.16
C ASN A 240 28.55 -5.26 -5.86
N ASN A 241 27.59 -4.74 -6.63
CA ASN A 241 26.55 -5.52 -7.32
C ASN A 241 25.63 -6.33 -6.36
N VAL A 242 25.47 -5.88 -5.12
CA VAL A 242 24.49 -6.37 -4.14
C VAL A 242 23.46 -5.28 -3.90
N LYS A 243 22.18 -5.60 -4.08
CA LYS A 243 21.07 -4.65 -3.90
C LYS A 243 20.45 -4.79 -2.51
N TYR A 244 20.23 -3.67 -1.84
CA TYR A 244 19.65 -3.62 -0.50
C TYR A 244 18.26 -3.00 -0.57
N TYR A 245 17.28 -3.71 0.02
CA TYR A 245 15.89 -3.27 0.09
C TYR A 245 15.40 -3.20 1.53
N ASN A 246 14.71 -2.11 1.86
CA ASN A 246 14.06 -1.87 3.13
C ASN A 246 12.53 -2.05 2.98
N ASP A 247 11.99 -3.02 3.68
CA ASP A 247 10.55 -3.32 3.71
C ASP A 247 10.08 -3.49 5.17
N THR A 248 10.55 -2.60 6.05
CA THR A 248 10.25 -2.66 7.49
C THR A 248 8.76 -2.50 7.81
N GLU A 249 7.97 -1.91 6.91
CA GLU A 249 6.51 -1.86 6.98
C GLU A 249 5.82 -3.23 6.74
N ALA A 250 6.56 -4.27 6.36
CA ALA A 250 6.07 -5.64 6.25
C ALA A 250 5.90 -6.30 7.63
N THR A 251 4.94 -5.82 8.41
CA THR A 251 4.66 -6.27 9.77
C THR A 251 3.80 -7.54 9.87
N ASN A 252 3.52 -8.20 8.74
CA ASN A 252 2.77 -9.45 8.67
C ASN A 252 3.26 -10.35 7.53
N ILE A 253 2.90 -11.62 7.59
CA ILE A 253 3.31 -12.66 6.63
C ILE A 253 2.96 -12.28 5.19
N LYS A 254 1.75 -11.76 4.94
CA LYS A 254 1.29 -11.43 3.59
C LYS A 254 2.15 -10.36 2.90
N CYS A 255 2.60 -9.37 3.65
CA CYS A 255 3.50 -8.34 3.12
C CYS A 255 4.84 -8.96 2.68
N THR A 256 5.44 -9.80 3.51
CA THR A 256 6.71 -10.48 3.18
C THR A 256 6.55 -11.47 2.01
N GLN A 257 5.41 -12.16 1.86
CA GLN A 257 5.11 -12.95 0.66
C GLN A 257 5.17 -12.10 -0.61
N ILE A 258 4.55 -10.92 -0.58
CA ILE A 258 4.55 -9.96 -1.70
C ILE A 258 5.98 -9.49 -1.98
N ALA A 259 6.74 -9.14 -0.95
CA ALA A 259 8.12 -8.72 -1.08
C ALA A 259 8.99 -9.80 -1.75
N LEU A 260 8.91 -11.04 -1.27
CA LEU A 260 9.66 -12.18 -1.84
C LEU A 260 9.28 -12.45 -3.30
N SER A 261 8.00 -12.29 -3.66
CA SER A 261 7.53 -12.47 -5.05
C SER A 261 8.07 -11.42 -6.03
N SER A 262 8.69 -10.37 -5.53
CA SER A 262 9.22 -9.27 -6.35
C SER A 262 10.64 -9.50 -6.84
N PHE A 263 11.30 -10.57 -6.37
CA PHE A 263 12.70 -10.87 -6.66
C PHE A 263 12.87 -12.25 -7.27
N ASN A 264 13.70 -12.31 -8.32
CA ASN A 264 14.18 -13.56 -8.91
C ASN A 264 15.66 -13.82 -8.57
N GLU A 265 16.33 -12.81 -8.02
CA GLU A 265 17.73 -12.87 -7.60
C GLU A 265 17.89 -13.69 -6.31
N PRO A 266 19.03 -14.33 -6.07
CA PRO A 266 19.34 -14.98 -4.79
C PRO A 266 19.19 -13.99 -3.64
N THR A 267 18.34 -14.31 -2.68
CA THR A 267 17.90 -13.36 -1.64
C THR A 267 18.39 -13.78 -0.27
N ILE A 268 18.97 -12.85 0.47
CA ILE A 268 19.19 -12.92 1.92
C ILE A 268 18.04 -12.21 2.59
N LEU A 269 17.15 -12.98 3.22
CA LEU A 269 15.97 -12.47 3.90
C LEU A 269 16.26 -12.20 5.37
N ILE A 270 16.04 -10.97 5.83
CA ILE A 270 16.05 -10.60 7.25
C ILE A 270 14.60 -10.69 7.75
N LEU A 271 14.34 -11.62 8.68
CA LEU A 271 13.00 -12.04 9.10
C LEU A 271 12.91 -12.10 10.62
N GLY A 272 11.77 -11.69 11.19
CA GLY A 272 11.52 -11.78 12.62
C GLY A 272 11.32 -10.43 13.30
N GLY A 273 11.01 -10.45 14.59
CA GLY A 273 10.68 -9.31 15.43
C GLY A 273 9.73 -9.71 16.54
N TYR A 274 8.77 -8.87 16.90
CA TYR A 274 7.82 -9.07 17.99
C TYR A 274 6.89 -10.26 17.76
N GLU A 275 6.70 -11.09 18.79
CA GLU A 275 5.87 -12.30 18.75
C GLU A 275 4.38 -11.98 18.78
N ARG A 276 3.65 -12.39 17.73
CA ARG A 276 2.20 -12.21 17.56
C ARG A 276 1.49 -13.48 17.07
N GLY A 277 2.14 -14.64 17.17
CA GLY A 277 1.59 -15.91 16.73
C GLY A 277 1.53 -16.09 15.20
N GLN A 278 2.30 -15.32 14.44
CA GLN A 278 2.34 -15.44 12.98
C GLN A 278 2.87 -16.82 12.54
N ASP A 279 2.25 -17.39 11.49
CA ASP A 279 2.69 -18.68 10.93
C ASP A 279 3.68 -18.50 9.78
N PHE A 280 4.97 -18.70 10.06
CA PHE A 280 6.05 -18.60 9.07
C PHE A 280 5.98 -19.69 7.98
N ASN A 281 5.28 -20.81 8.20
CA ASN A 281 5.14 -21.85 7.16
C ASN A 281 4.42 -21.31 5.92
N LEU A 282 3.58 -20.30 6.07
CA LEU A 282 2.91 -19.62 4.95
C LEU A 282 3.88 -18.90 3.99
N LEU A 283 5.14 -18.67 4.40
CA LEU A 283 6.17 -18.10 3.51
C LEU A 283 6.76 -19.14 2.55
N LEU A 284 6.67 -20.43 2.85
CA LEU A 284 7.37 -21.50 2.11
C LEU A 284 7.17 -21.44 0.59
N PRO A 285 5.96 -21.21 0.03
CA PRO A 285 5.76 -21.13 -1.42
C PRO A 285 6.52 -19.97 -2.10
N PHE A 286 7.04 -19.03 -1.33
CA PHE A 286 7.70 -17.80 -1.80
C PHE A 286 9.21 -17.81 -1.55
N THR A 287 9.76 -18.87 -0.98
CA THR A 287 11.19 -18.94 -0.57
C THR A 287 12.12 -19.52 -1.63
N ASN A 288 11.67 -19.79 -2.84
CA ASN A 288 12.47 -20.45 -3.90
C ASN A 288 13.82 -19.76 -4.16
N ASN A 289 13.87 -18.43 -4.06
CA ASN A 289 15.09 -17.64 -4.27
C ASN A 289 15.78 -17.23 -2.94
N VAL A 290 15.25 -17.65 -1.79
CA VAL A 290 15.86 -17.36 -0.48
C VAL A 290 17.00 -18.33 -0.21
N LYS A 291 18.23 -17.86 -0.31
CA LYS A 291 19.42 -18.66 -0.03
C LYS A 291 19.80 -18.69 1.45
N THR A 292 19.43 -17.66 2.20
CA THR A 292 19.76 -17.52 3.62
C THR A 292 18.72 -16.67 4.33
N ILE A 293 18.34 -17.10 5.52
CA ILE A 293 17.51 -16.32 6.44
C ILE A 293 18.39 -15.78 7.57
N ILE A 294 18.22 -14.51 7.87
CA ILE A 294 18.77 -13.84 9.05
C ILE A 294 17.60 -13.65 10.02
N ALA A 295 17.54 -14.46 11.04
CA ALA A 295 16.47 -14.45 12.04
C ALA A 295 16.79 -13.44 13.15
N ILE A 296 15.87 -12.51 13.45
CA ILE A 296 16.05 -11.46 14.44
C ILE A 296 14.89 -11.37 15.43
N GLY A 297 15.16 -10.78 16.62
CA GLY A 297 14.14 -10.42 17.60
C GLY A 297 13.51 -11.63 18.32
N GLN A 298 12.36 -11.41 18.95
CA GLN A 298 11.67 -12.42 19.77
C GLN A 298 11.31 -13.69 19.01
N THR A 299 11.01 -13.58 17.72
CA THR A 299 10.59 -14.74 16.90
C THR A 299 11.76 -15.51 16.29
N LYS A 300 13.02 -15.14 16.57
CA LYS A 300 14.22 -15.73 15.92
C LYS A 300 14.29 -17.26 16.01
N ASP A 301 13.90 -17.87 17.13
CA ASP A 301 13.93 -19.33 17.31
C ASP A 301 12.88 -20.02 16.42
N ARG A 302 11.66 -19.48 16.34
CA ARG A 302 10.61 -19.99 15.43
C ARG A 302 10.97 -19.83 13.96
N VAL A 303 11.66 -18.75 13.62
CA VAL A 303 12.17 -18.50 12.25
C VAL A 303 13.29 -19.51 11.93
N GLU A 304 14.18 -19.82 12.87
CA GLU A 304 15.19 -20.88 12.70
C GLU A 304 14.54 -22.26 12.53
N ASP A 305 13.56 -22.63 13.35
CA ASP A 305 12.82 -23.89 13.22
C ASP A 305 12.17 -24.02 11.83
N PHE A 306 11.56 -22.94 11.33
CA PHE A 306 11.02 -22.87 9.97
C PHE A 306 12.11 -23.08 8.92
N ALA A 307 13.25 -22.42 9.06
CA ALA A 307 14.36 -22.52 8.10
C ALA A 307 14.97 -23.94 8.08
N ILE A 308 15.24 -24.54 9.25
CA ILE A 308 15.78 -25.90 9.39
C ILE A 308 14.82 -26.91 8.75
N LYS A 309 13.52 -26.84 9.07
CA LYS A 309 12.50 -27.72 8.52
C LYS A 309 12.44 -27.69 6.98
N ASN A 310 12.80 -26.57 6.38
CA ASN A 310 12.72 -26.35 4.93
C ASN A 310 14.10 -26.32 4.24
N ASN A 311 15.17 -26.77 4.93
CA ASN A 311 16.55 -26.84 4.41
C ASN A 311 17.09 -25.47 3.92
N ILE A 312 16.70 -24.38 4.58
CA ILE A 312 17.20 -23.02 4.30
C ILE A 312 18.27 -22.67 5.33
N THR A 313 19.43 -22.20 4.89
CA THR A 313 20.49 -21.73 5.81
C THR A 313 19.96 -20.57 6.67
N CYS A 314 20.17 -20.67 8.00
CA CYS A 314 19.71 -19.65 8.94
C CYS A 314 20.81 -19.24 9.91
N TYR A 315 20.84 -17.93 10.25
CA TYR A 315 21.67 -17.38 11.32
C TYR A 315 20.80 -16.52 12.23
N LYS A 316 20.97 -16.68 13.56
CA LYS A 316 20.20 -15.94 14.58
C LYS A 316 20.98 -14.79 15.17
N PHE A 317 20.28 -13.68 15.40
CA PHE A 317 20.80 -12.48 16.09
C PHE A 317 19.71 -11.87 16.97
N GLU A 318 20.13 -11.17 18.03
CA GLU A 318 19.18 -10.43 18.88
C GLU A 318 18.65 -9.20 18.13
N THR A 319 19.53 -8.50 17.42
CA THR A 319 19.21 -7.24 16.74
C THR A 319 19.63 -7.25 15.27
N LEU A 320 19.00 -6.40 14.49
CA LEU A 320 19.40 -6.15 13.11
C LEU A 320 20.87 -5.69 13.02
N LYS A 321 21.33 -4.85 13.97
CA LYS A 321 22.69 -4.31 13.97
C LYS A 321 23.75 -5.42 14.07
N GLU A 322 23.54 -6.40 14.92
CA GLU A 322 24.47 -7.54 15.12
C GLU A 322 24.59 -8.40 13.86
N SER A 323 23.52 -8.50 13.07
CA SER A 323 23.48 -9.33 11.87
C SER A 323 24.36 -8.82 10.73
N PHE A 324 24.72 -7.52 10.69
CA PHE A 324 25.42 -6.92 9.55
C PHE A 324 26.82 -7.51 9.30
N ALA A 325 27.54 -7.94 10.35
CA ALA A 325 28.85 -8.57 10.19
C ALA A 325 28.71 -9.87 9.38
N LYS A 326 27.71 -10.71 9.74
CA LYS A 326 27.44 -11.98 9.05
C LYS A 326 26.91 -11.76 7.63
N ILE A 327 26.03 -10.77 7.44
CA ILE A 327 25.52 -10.44 6.10
C ILE A 327 26.71 -10.09 5.17
N LYS A 328 27.65 -9.26 5.62
CA LYS A 328 28.84 -8.89 4.83
C LYS A 328 29.73 -10.09 4.46
N GLU A 329 29.78 -11.10 5.30
CA GLU A 329 30.57 -12.33 5.06
C GLU A 329 29.94 -13.22 3.97
N ILE A 330 28.61 -13.29 3.91
CA ILE A 330 27.87 -14.28 3.09
C ILE A 330 27.34 -13.73 1.77
N ILE A 331 27.30 -12.42 1.58
CA ILE A 331 26.84 -11.76 0.34
C ILE A 331 27.77 -12.06 -0.84
N LYS A 332 27.19 -12.16 -2.03
CA LYS A 332 27.91 -12.30 -3.30
C LYS A 332 27.35 -11.29 -4.32
N PRO A 333 28.16 -10.86 -5.30
CA PRO A 333 27.64 -10.04 -6.39
C PRO A 333 26.42 -10.69 -7.06
N GLY A 334 25.37 -9.90 -7.27
CA GLY A 334 24.08 -10.37 -7.81
C GLY A 334 23.03 -10.72 -6.75
N ASP A 335 23.40 -10.72 -5.45
CA ASP A 335 22.45 -10.96 -4.37
C ASP A 335 21.53 -9.76 -4.10
N VAL A 336 20.39 -10.07 -3.51
CA VAL A 336 19.49 -9.11 -2.84
C VAL A 336 19.55 -9.33 -1.33
N VAL A 337 19.73 -8.26 -0.56
CA VAL A 337 19.51 -8.24 0.89
C VAL A 337 18.18 -7.55 1.15
N LEU A 338 17.21 -8.30 1.63
CA LEU A 338 15.83 -7.85 1.85
C LEU A 338 15.51 -7.85 3.35
N LEU A 339 15.27 -6.67 3.91
CA LEU A 339 14.70 -6.53 5.25
C LEU A 339 13.17 -6.51 5.13
N SER A 340 12.52 -7.68 5.34
CA SER A 340 11.06 -7.82 5.31
C SER A 340 10.63 -8.72 6.48
N PRO A 341 10.40 -8.14 7.66
CA PRO A 341 10.42 -8.87 8.93
C PRO A 341 9.21 -9.77 9.17
N ALA A 342 8.09 -9.61 8.48
CA ALA A 342 6.81 -10.29 8.75
C ALA A 342 6.30 -10.12 10.20
N SER A 343 6.89 -9.21 10.95
CA SER A 343 6.67 -8.98 12.37
C SER A 343 6.79 -7.49 12.68
N ALA A 344 6.09 -7.02 13.71
CA ALA A 344 6.31 -5.68 14.24
C ALA A 344 7.67 -5.60 14.95
N SER A 345 8.21 -4.40 15.11
CA SER A 345 9.53 -4.15 15.73
C SER A 345 9.47 -3.73 17.21
N TRP A 346 8.34 -3.96 17.88
CA TRP A 346 8.08 -3.51 19.27
C TRP A 346 8.97 -4.15 20.33
N ASP A 347 9.65 -5.24 19.98
CA ASP A 347 10.65 -5.90 20.81
C ASP A 347 12.03 -5.24 20.75
N GLN A 348 12.31 -4.44 19.75
CA GLN A 348 13.61 -3.82 19.52
C GLN A 348 13.60 -2.29 19.58
N TYR A 349 12.45 -1.65 19.37
CA TYR A 349 12.32 -0.19 19.29
C TYR A 349 11.12 0.31 20.09
N ASN A 350 11.33 1.36 20.88
CA ASN A 350 10.30 1.95 21.75
C ASN A 350 9.31 2.87 21.01
N ARG A 351 9.54 3.17 19.73
CA ARG A 351 8.64 3.99 18.87
C ARG A 351 8.73 3.47 17.42
N CYS A 352 7.60 3.48 16.72
CA CYS A 352 7.64 3.51 15.26
C CYS A 352 8.29 4.84 14.84
N ALA A 353 9.25 4.78 13.93
CA ALA A 353 9.91 5.96 13.40
C ALA A 353 8.92 6.85 12.65
#